data_3acf77b13899ed758cc87dc40d27e866
#
_entry.id   3acf77b13899ed758cc87dc40d27e866
#
_cell.length_a   1.000
_cell.length_b   1.000
_cell.length_c   1.000
_cell.angle_alpha   90.00
_cell.angle_beta   90.00
_cell.angle_gamma   90.00
#
_symmetry.space_group_name_H-M   'P 1'
#
loop_
_entity.id
_entity.type
_entity.pdbx_description
1 polymer ?
#
loop_
_entity_poly.entity_id
_entity_poly.type
_entity_poly.pdbx_seq_one_letter_code
_entity_poly.pdbx_strand_id
1 'polypeptide(L)'
;MLTALPAYAELMSAARTWEQASLAALLADPVRSRSLVYRAGDLTLDASRQRIDQAVLAQLITLAKQAHLPQKIAALFCGERVNISEDRPVLHMMQRSADTREDPAFARLAGFADQVRSSTVTSVINIGIGGSDLGPAMVSAALANHGDGPKLHYVSNVDPSHLHDVLLQCDPATTLVIVTSKTFTTAETMRNASLARDWLATAGNQEDSLAGVTAAPEKAAEWGILPAQIFDFDEGVGGRYSLWSAVGLPVMIDVGPENFASMLAGAALMDDHFKDAPLAQNLAVIMGLLRVWNRNFLGYPTHGIMPYDQRLALVPAWAQQLEMESNGKSVSRDGTPLDIATTPVIWGAAGTGCQHSFFQALHQGSDVVPLDIMVPLSPAGIRLAGDWAQSHKILVANALAQAEALAIGSPNTEEPHRHFAGGRPSNLISWPATTPHVLGQLLALYEHVTVVSGFIWDVNSFDQWGVELGKVMALRFSAMLAGESSPADLSATAADLLSEIMTDTPNAG
;
A
#
# COMPACT_ATOMS: atom_id res chain seq x y z
N MET A 1 17.72 14.06 -16.53
CA MET A 1 16.74 13.11 -17.09
C MET A 1 17.36 11.71 -17.13
N LEU A 2 16.60 10.68 -16.79
CA LEU A 2 17.06 9.28 -16.72
C LEU A 2 17.67 8.80 -18.05
N THR A 3 17.03 9.16 -19.17
CA THR A 3 17.45 8.82 -20.55
C THR A 3 18.82 9.41 -20.97
N ALA A 4 19.28 10.44 -20.28
CA ALA A 4 20.59 11.05 -20.54
C ALA A 4 21.74 10.33 -19.81
N LEU A 5 21.45 9.40 -18.92
CA LEU A 5 22.48 8.67 -18.17
C LEU A 5 23.13 7.59 -19.06
N PRO A 6 24.49 7.49 -19.08
CA PRO A 6 25.17 6.49 -19.90
C PRO A 6 24.67 5.06 -19.68
N ALA A 7 24.44 4.64 -18.43
CA ALA A 7 23.93 3.33 -18.11
C ALA A 7 22.52 3.05 -18.70
N TYR A 8 21.71 4.09 -18.95
CA TYR A 8 20.41 3.91 -19.58
C TYR A 8 20.53 3.39 -21.02
N ALA A 9 21.42 3.96 -21.81
CA ALA A 9 21.64 3.52 -23.18
C ALA A 9 22.19 2.08 -23.27
N GLU A 10 23.08 1.72 -22.34
CA GLU A 10 23.60 0.35 -22.22
C GLU A 10 22.50 -0.66 -21.88
N LEU A 11 21.64 -0.32 -20.90
CA LEU A 11 20.50 -1.14 -20.50
C LEU A 11 19.45 -1.27 -21.61
N MET A 12 19.19 -0.21 -22.38
CA MET A 12 18.31 -0.28 -23.56
C MET A 12 18.87 -1.23 -24.64
N SER A 13 20.19 -1.26 -24.81
CA SER A 13 20.83 -2.24 -25.71
C SER A 13 20.72 -3.67 -25.18
N ALA A 14 20.97 -3.86 -23.88
CA ALA A 14 20.82 -5.16 -23.21
C ALA A 14 19.39 -5.68 -23.30
N ALA A 15 18.38 -4.81 -23.09
CA ALA A 15 16.96 -5.17 -23.06
C ALA A 15 16.51 -5.90 -24.33
N ARG A 16 17.01 -5.53 -25.50
CA ARG A 16 16.69 -6.18 -26.78
C ARG A 16 17.07 -7.66 -26.79
N THR A 17 18.16 -8.01 -26.11
CA THR A 17 18.60 -9.42 -25.97
C THR A 17 17.76 -10.14 -24.90
N TRP A 18 17.51 -9.46 -23.78
CA TRP A 18 16.83 -10.04 -22.65
C TRP A 18 15.31 -10.19 -22.84
N GLU A 19 14.70 -9.40 -23.70
CA GLU A 19 13.30 -9.56 -24.12
C GLU A 19 13.05 -10.94 -24.74
N GLN A 20 14.03 -11.48 -25.48
CA GLN A 20 13.98 -12.78 -26.12
C GLN A 20 14.55 -13.92 -25.25
N ALA A 21 15.10 -13.63 -24.09
CA ALA A 21 15.73 -14.64 -23.25
C ALA A 21 14.69 -15.64 -22.71
N SER A 22 14.99 -16.91 -22.83
CA SER A 22 14.16 -17.99 -22.28
C SER A 22 14.34 -18.10 -20.78
N LEU A 23 13.29 -17.83 -20.01
CA LEU A 23 13.32 -18.01 -18.54
C LEU A 23 13.57 -19.48 -18.16
N ALA A 24 13.07 -20.43 -18.93
CA ALA A 24 13.35 -21.85 -18.71
C ALA A 24 14.86 -22.15 -18.80
N ALA A 25 15.55 -21.61 -19.81
CA ALA A 25 16.99 -21.76 -19.95
C ALA A 25 17.77 -21.05 -18.82
N LEU A 26 17.33 -19.87 -18.42
CA LEU A 26 17.93 -19.11 -17.31
C LEU A 26 17.78 -19.84 -15.97
N LEU A 27 16.65 -20.47 -15.72
CA LEU A 27 16.40 -21.26 -14.51
C LEU A 27 17.18 -22.58 -14.48
N ALA A 28 17.52 -23.12 -15.64
CA ALA A 28 18.37 -24.33 -15.75
C ALA A 28 19.81 -24.09 -15.28
N ASP A 29 20.26 -22.83 -15.15
CA ASP A 29 21.54 -22.48 -14.54
C ASP A 29 21.39 -22.27 -13.02
N PRO A 30 21.83 -23.26 -12.20
CA PRO A 30 21.68 -23.17 -10.75
C PRO A 30 22.63 -22.14 -10.12
N VAL A 31 23.74 -21.78 -10.77
CA VAL A 31 24.67 -20.76 -10.26
C VAL A 31 24.04 -19.39 -10.39
N ARG A 32 23.52 -19.06 -11.57
CA ARG A 32 22.76 -17.83 -11.78
C ARG A 32 21.56 -17.74 -10.83
N SER A 33 20.74 -18.79 -10.78
CA SER A 33 19.51 -18.77 -9.97
C SER A 33 19.81 -18.50 -8.50
N ARG A 34 20.80 -19.17 -7.92
CA ARG A 34 21.19 -18.94 -6.52
C ARG A 34 21.80 -17.55 -6.28
N SER A 35 22.47 -16.98 -7.28
CA SER A 35 23.05 -15.63 -7.17
C SER A 35 22.02 -14.51 -7.12
N LEU A 36 20.76 -14.78 -7.48
CA LEU A 36 19.65 -13.84 -7.49
C LEU A 36 18.69 -14.02 -6.30
N VAL A 37 19.16 -14.68 -5.22
CA VAL A 37 18.42 -14.83 -3.97
C VAL A 37 19.01 -13.91 -2.91
N TYR A 38 18.17 -13.07 -2.31
CA TYR A 38 18.57 -12.05 -1.34
C TYR A 38 17.79 -12.22 -0.03
N ARG A 39 18.37 -11.77 1.09
CA ARG A 39 17.74 -11.85 2.41
C ARG A 39 17.96 -10.57 3.19
N ALA A 40 16.90 -10.16 3.91
CA ALA A 40 16.98 -9.11 4.92
C ALA A 40 15.97 -9.42 6.03
N GLY A 41 16.41 -9.41 7.27
CA GLY A 41 15.57 -9.85 8.38
C GLY A 41 15.01 -11.25 8.13
N ASP A 42 13.70 -11.36 8.22
CA ASP A 42 12.96 -12.60 7.98
C ASP A 42 12.57 -12.80 6.50
N LEU A 43 12.77 -11.79 5.65
CA LEU A 43 12.33 -11.82 4.25
C LEU A 43 13.40 -12.44 3.35
N THR A 44 12.95 -13.29 2.44
CA THR A 44 13.75 -13.83 1.34
C THR A 44 13.11 -13.44 0.02
N LEU A 45 13.88 -12.78 -0.84
CA LEU A 45 13.53 -12.47 -2.23
C LEU A 45 14.27 -13.44 -3.16
N ASP A 46 13.54 -14.22 -3.94
CA ASP A 46 14.07 -14.99 -5.07
C ASP A 46 13.66 -14.28 -6.38
N ALA A 47 14.61 -13.60 -7.00
CA ALA A 47 14.47 -12.92 -8.29
C ALA A 47 14.98 -13.76 -9.47
N SER A 48 15.21 -15.07 -9.29
CA SER A 48 15.74 -15.95 -10.33
C SER A 48 14.85 -16.06 -11.56
N ARG A 49 13.54 -15.80 -11.40
CA ARG A 49 12.55 -15.79 -12.49
C ARG A 49 12.42 -14.43 -13.19
N GLN A 50 13.34 -13.49 -12.93
CA GLN A 50 13.45 -12.25 -13.69
C GLN A 50 14.35 -12.44 -14.92
N ARG A 51 14.11 -11.66 -15.98
CA ARG A 51 14.92 -11.63 -17.21
C ARG A 51 16.20 -10.79 -17.00
N ILE A 52 17.05 -11.24 -16.10
CA ILE A 52 18.33 -10.61 -15.76
C ILE A 52 19.39 -11.67 -15.44
N ASP A 53 20.64 -11.24 -15.43
CA ASP A 53 21.77 -11.90 -14.78
C ASP A 53 22.53 -10.91 -13.89
N GLN A 54 23.66 -11.32 -13.34
CA GLN A 54 24.50 -10.45 -12.52
C GLN A 54 25.11 -9.28 -13.32
N ALA A 55 25.28 -9.41 -14.64
CA ALA A 55 25.81 -8.33 -15.48
C ALA A 55 24.74 -7.23 -15.67
N VAL A 56 23.50 -7.60 -15.99
CA VAL A 56 22.38 -6.63 -16.07
C VAL A 56 22.14 -5.98 -14.71
N LEU A 57 22.19 -6.74 -13.62
CA LEU A 57 22.04 -6.19 -12.27
C LEU A 57 23.14 -5.18 -11.96
N ALA A 58 24.40 -5.46 -12.32
CA ALA A 58 25.51 -4.51 -12.14
C ALA A 58 25.30 -3.21 -12.94
N GLN A 59 24.74 -3.31 -14.15
CA GLN A 59 24.38 -2.14 -14.95
C GLN A 59 23.22 -1.34 -14.32
N LEU A 60 22.18 -2.02 -13.78
CA LEU A 60 21.09 -1.37 -13.03
C LEU A 60 21.59 -0.65 -11.77
N ILE A 61 22.53 -1.25 -11.05
CA ILE A 61 23.21 -0.60 -9.91
C ILE A 61 24.02 0.60 -10.37
N THR A 62 24.66 0.52 -11.53
CA THR A 62 25.38 1.67 -12.12
C THR A 62 24.41 2.79 -12.46
N LEU A 63 23.23 2.48 -13.04
CA LEU A 63 22.16 3.45 -13.26
C LEU A 63 21.73 4.11 -11.95
N ALA A 64 21.51 3.32 -10.89
CA ALA A 64 21.15 3.83 -9.57
C ALA A 64 22.20 4.81 -9.00
N LYS A 65 23.49 4.51 -9.16
CA LYS A 65 24.57 5.41 -8.75
C LYS A 65 24.59 6.69 -9.57
N GLN A 66 24.41 6.60 -10.88
CA GLN A 66 24.32 7.77 -11.78
C GLN A 66 23.08 8.63 -11.49
N ALA A 67 21.97 8.03 -11.03
CA ALA A 67 20.78 8.71 -10.54
C ALA A 67 20.91 9.24 -9.10
N HIS A 68 22.10 9.18 -8.51
CA HIS A 68 22.42 9.62 -7.15
C HIS A 68 21.56 8.95 -6.06
N LEU A 69 21.17 7.69 -6.25
CA LEU A 69 20.32 6.98 -5.31
C LEU A 69 20.89 6.95 -3.88
N PRO A 70 22.20 6.66 -3.63
CA PRO A 70 22.75 6.67 -2.27
C PRO A 70 22.59 8.01 -1.57
N GLN A 71 22.84 9.12 -2.28
CA GLN A 71 22.70 10.47 -1.74
C GLN A 71 21.24 10.81 -1.44
N LYS A 72 20.30 10.41 -2.32
CA LYS A 72 18.87 10.60 -2.11
C LYS A 72 18.36 9.79 -0.91
N ILE A 73 18.85 8.56 -0.71
CA ILE A 73 18.54 7.75 0.49
C ILE A 73 19.09 8.46 1.75
N ALA A 74 20.34 8.91 1.73
CA ALA A 74 20.92 9.62 2.86
C ALA A 74 20.14 10.89 3.23
N ALA A 75 19.77 11.71 2.23
CA ALA A 75 18.94 12.90 2.40
C ALA A 75 17.58 12.59 3.06
N LEU A 76 16.94 11.48 2.63
CA LEU A 76 15.68 11.03 3.19
C LEU A 76 15.79 10.72 4.69
N PHE A 77 16.81 9.95 5.09
CA PHE A 77 17.04 9.57 6.50
C PHE A 77 17.61 10.71 7.37
N CYS A 78 18.24 11.72 6.76
CA CYS A 78 18.67 12.93 7.46
C CYS A 78 17.55 13.95 7.69
N GLY A 79 16.31 13.68 7.25
CA GLY A 79 15.19 14.60 7.40
C GLY A 79 15.28 15.84 6.52
N GLU A 80 16.03 15.77 5.40
CA GLU A 80 16.03 16.84 4.42
C GLU A 80 14.65 17.01 3.76
N ARG A 81 14.37 18.19 3.21
CA ARG A 81 13.09 18.49 2.54
C ARG A 81 13.02 17.83 1.16
N VAL A 82 12.95 16.50 1.15
CA VAL A 82 12.91 15.70 -0.10
C VAL A 82 11.56 15.76 -0.81
N ASN A 83 10.47 16.16 -0.12
CA ASN A 83 9.20 16.51 -0.74
C ASN A 83 9.24 17.96 -1.23
N ILE A 84 9.83 18.16 -2.40
CA ILE A 84 10.20 19.49 -2.93
C ILE A 84 8.97 20.33 -3.23
N SER A 85 7.90 19.76 -3.80
CA SER A 85 6.72 20.51 -4.24
C SER A 85 5.88 21.06 -3.08
N GLU A 86 6.02 20.51 -1.88
CA GLU A 86 5.37 20.96 -0.64
C GLU A 86 6.39 21.57 0.35
N ASP A 87 7.68 21.61 0.01
CA ASP A 87 8.79 22.10 0.83
C ASP A 87 8.81 21.48 2.24
N ARG A 88 8.70 20.15 2.33
CA ARG A 88 8.58 19.40 3.59
C ARG A 88 9.60 18.25 3.70
N PRO A 89 10.04 17.89 4.92
CA PRO A 89 10.70 16.63 5.15
C PRO A 89 9.72 15.47 4.99
N VAL A 90 10.24 14.26 4.91
CA VAL A 90 9.48 13.01 4.86
C VAL A 90 9.81 12.21 6.09
N LEU A 91 8.83 12.02 7.00
CA LEU A 91 9.08 11.58 8.39
C LEU A 91 8.43 10.25 8.76
N HIS A 92 7.89 9.49 7.80
CA HIS A 92 7.20 8.23 8.13
C HIS A 92 8.14 7.17 8.74
N MET A 93 9.43 7.15 8.35
CA MET A 93 10.42 6.24 8.95
C MET A 93 10.71 6.61 10.42
N MET A 94 10.65 7.88 10.75
CA MET A 94 10.83 8.33 12.14
C MET A 94 9.72 7.82 13.05
N GLN A 95 8.50 7.63 12.52
CA GLN A 95 7.35 7.13 13.28
C GLN A 95 7.50 5.70 13.78
N ARG A 96 8.49 4.95 13.29
CA ARG A 96 8.75 3.55 13.64
C ARG A 96 10.12 3.30 14.26
N SER A 97 10.89 4.37 14.50
CA SER A 97 12.20 4.29 15.15
C SER A 97 12.09 3.82 16.61
N ALA A 98 13.21 3.41 17.19
CA ALA A 98 13.27 3.07 18.61
C ALA A 98 12.90 4.27 19.50
N ASP A 99 13.40 5.47 19.16
CA ASP A 99 13.13 6.70 19.90
C ASP A 99 11.63 7.04 19.93
N THR A 100 10.92 6.84 18.81
CA THR A 100 9.45 7.07 18.76
C THR A 100 8.71 6.13 19.70
N ARG A 101 9.13 4.88 19.85
CA ARG A 101 8.49 3.93 20.79
C ARG A 101 8.71 4.28 22.26
N GLU A 102 9.72 5.08 22.55
CA GLU A 102 10.01 5.63 23.89
C GLU A 102 9.38 7.02 24.11
N ASP A 103 8.79 7.61 23.06
CA ASP A 103 8.19 8.94 23.11
C ASP A 103 6.89 8.96 23.97
N PRO A 104 6.68 9.98 24.80
CA PRO A 104 5.44 10.17 25.55
C PRO A 104 4.16 10.15 24.69
N ALA A 105 4.23 10.59 23.42
CA ALA A 105 3.10 10.53 22.49
C ALA A 105 2.70 9.09 22.18
N PHE A 106 3.68 8.19 21.96
CA PHE A 106 3.41 6.77 21.79
C PHE A 106 2.83 6.15 23.06
N ALA A 107 3.40 6.48 24.22
CA ALA A 107 2.89 5.98 25.51
C ALA A 107 1.44 6.43 25.76
N ARG A 108 1.09 7.66 25.36
CA ARG A 108 -0.30 8.19 25.44
C ARG A 108 -1.22 7.42 24.51
N LEU A 109 -0.81 7.16 23.26
CA LEU A 109 -1.57 6.39 22.28
C LEU A 109 -1.82 4.96 22.77
N ALA A 110 -0.77 4.30 23.30
CA ALA A 110 -0.83 2.95 23.88
C ALA A 110 -1.75 2.91 25.10
N GLY A 111 -1.65 3.89 26.01
CA GLY A 111 -2.50 3.99 27.18
C GLY A 111 -3.99 4.16 26.82
N PHE A 112 -4.29 4.94 25.78
CA PHE A 112 -5.66 5.06 25.28
C PHE A 112 -6.15 3.74 24.67
N ALA A 113 -5.33 3.08 23.88
CA ALA A 113 -5.67 1.75 23.32
C ALA A 113 -5.97 0.74 24.42
N ASP A 114 -5.15 0.65 25.47
CA ASP A 114 -5.37 -0.25 26.62
C ASP A 114 -6.63 0.13 27.40
N GLN A 115 -6.92 1.43 27.57
CA GLN A 115 -8.15 1.90 28.17
C GLN A 115 -9.38 1.44 27.39
N VAL A 116 -9.38 1.58 26.07
CA VAL A 116 -10.48 1.12 25.19
C VAL A 116 -10.64 -0.39 25.30
N ARG A 117 -9.54 -1.15 25.21
CA ARG A 117 -9.53 -2.62 25.28
C ARG A 117 -10.05 -3.18 26.62
N SER A 118 -9.85 -2.44 27.71
CA SER A 118 -10.31 -2.83 29.06
C SER A 118 -11.67 -2.25 29.43
N SER A 119 -12.28 -1.45 28.57
CA SER A 119 -13.58 -0.79 28.79
C SER A 119 -14.76 -1.67 28.37
N THR A 120 -15.95 -1.09 28.36
CA THR A 120 -17.19 -1.72 27.85
C THR A 120 -17.35 -1.57 26.33
N VAL A 121 -16.40 -0.95 25.63
CA VAL A 121 -16.43 -0.79 24.18
C VAL A 121 -16.34 -2.15 23.50
N THR A 122 -17.33 -2.46 22.68
CA THR A 122 -17.41 -3.72 21.91
C THR A 122 -17.14 -3.52 20.42
N SER A 123 -17.30 -2.28 19.94
CA SER A 123 -17.06 -1.94 18.54
C SER A 123 -16.27 -0.64 18.41
N VAL A 124 -15.39 -0.59 17.43
CA VAL A 124 -14.65 0.63 17.04
C VAL A 124 -14.92 0.88 15.56
N ILE A 125 -15.35 2.09 15.21
CA ILE A 125 -15.56 2.50 13.81
C ILE A 125 -14.48 3.53 13.45
N ASN A 126 -13.56 3.17 12.56
CA ASN A 126 -12.60 4.12 12.00
C ASN A 126 -13.20 4.77 10.75
N ILE A 127 -13.39 6.07 10.78
CA ILE A 127 -13.88 6.87 9.64
C ILE A 127 -12.71 7.65 9.05
N GLY A 128 -12.26 7.21 7.86
CA GLY A 128 -11.13 7.80 7.17
C GLY A 128 -11.09 7.32 5.72
N ILE A 129 -10.36 7.99 4.84
CA ILE A 129 -10.26 7.65 3.42
C ILE A 129 -8.80 7.60 2.97
N GLY A 130 -8.49 6.81 1.95
CA GLY A 130 -7.14 6.68 1.41
C GLY A 130 -6.16 6.12 2.45
N GLY A 131 -5.08 6.84 2.76
CA GLY A 131 -4.08 6.41 3.75
C GLY A 131 -4.62 6.27 5.18
N SER A 132 -5.72 6.94 5.51
CA SER A 132 -6.41 6.82 6.81
C SER A 132 -7.30 5.56 6.90
N ASP A 133 -7.46 4.81 5.83
CA ASP A 133 -8.27 3.59 5.72
C ASP A 133 -7.44 2.39 5.29
N LEU A 134 -6.85 2.44 4.08
CA LEU A 134 -6.25 1.28 3.41
C LEU A 134 -5.14 0.60 4.22
N GLY A 135 -4.24 1.38 4.82
CA GLY A 135 -3.16 0.84 5.65
C GLY A 135 -3.70 0.16 6.92
N PRO A 136 -4.45 0.87 7.77
CA PRO A 136 -5.05 0.28 8.97
C PRO A 136 -5.95 -0.92 8.69
N ALA A 137 -6.85 -0.86 7.71
CA ALA A 137 -7.74 -1.97 7.34
C ALA A 137 -6.96 -3.21 6.87
N MET A 138 -5.93 -3.00 6.06
CA MET A 138 -5.05 -4.07 5.58
C MET A 138 -4.30 -4.74 6.75
N VAL A 139 -3.74 -3.97 7.68
CA VAL A 139 -3.00 -4.51 8.82
C VAL A 139 -3.93 -5.26 9.79
N SER A 140 -5.12 -4.74 10.09
CA SER A 140 -6.11 -5.44 10.91
C SER A 140 -6.51 -6.78 10.28
N ALA A 141 -6.72 -6.83 8.96
CA ALA A 141 -6.99 -8.08 8.27
C ALA A 141 -5.79 -9.05 8.33
N ALA A 142 -4.57 -8.53 8.10
CA ALA A 142 -3.34 -9.31 8.13
C ALA A 142 -3.04 -9.92 9.50
N LEU A 143 -3.34 -9.20 10.57
CA LEU A 143 -3.08 -9.58 11.96
C LEU A 143 -4.32 -10.09 12.72
N ALA A 144 -5.40 -10.45 12.02
CA ALA A 144 -6.64 -10.88 12.65
C ALA A 144 -6.48 -12.04 13.65
N ASN A 145 -5.40 -12.84 13.57
CA ASN A 145 -5.08 -13.87 14.56
C ASN A 145 -4.40 -13.34 15.82
N HIS A 146 -4.02 -12.09 15.85
CA HIS A 146 -3.47 -11.38 17.02
C HIS A 146 -4.49 -10.39 17.61
N GLY A 147 -5.60 -10.12 16.90
CA GLY A 147 -6.68 -9.27 17.36
C GLY A 147 -7.48 -9.94 18.48
N ASP A 148 -7.54 -9.30 19.62
CA ASP A 148 -8.36 -9.68 20.78
C ASP A 148 -9.06 -8.44 21.40
N GLY A 149 -9.01 -7.31 20.71
CA GLY A 149 -9.70 -6.08 21.04
C GLY A 149 -11.18 -6.05 20.60
N PRO A 150 -11.83 -4.89 20.73
CA PRO A 150 -13.16 -4.63 20.19
C PRO A 150 -13.22 -4.88 18.68
N LYS A 151 -14.40 -5.23 18.15
CA LYS A 151 -14.59 -5.43 16.71
C LYS A 151 -14.34 -4.14 15.94
N LEU A 152 -13.42 -4.16 14.99
CA LEU A 152 -13.14 -3.01 14.12
C LEU A 152 -14.04 -2.99 12.90
N HIS A 153 -14.46 -1.78 12.54
CA HIS A 153 -15.13 -1.44 11.29
C HIS A 153 -14.40 -0.26 10.65
N TYR A 154 -14.22 -0.32 9.34
CA TYR A 154 -13.61 0.75 8.56
C TYR A 154 -14.65 1.35 7.61
N VAL A 155 -14.82 2.68 7.67
CA VAL A 155 -15.77 3.41 6.83
C VAL A 155 -15.02 4.49 6.06
N SER A 156 -14.87 4.29 4.75
CA SER A 156 -14.10 5.17 3.88
C SER A 156 -14.94 5.83 2.78
N ASN A 157 -16.01 5.18 2.31
CA ASN A 157 -16.83 5.71 1.25
C ASN A 157 -17.95 6.62 1.79
N VAL A 158 -18.23 7.71 1.07
CA VAL A 158 -19.37 8.61 1.37
C VAL A 158 -20.70 8.03 0.91
N ASP A 159 -20.70 6.90 0.20
CA ASP A 159 -21.90 6.13 -0.08
C ASP A 159 -22.64 5.83 1.24
N PRO A 160 -23.88 6.28 1.41
CA PRO A 160 -24.60 6.13 2.68
C PRO A 160 -24.80 4.67 3.09
N SER A 161 -24.83 3.73 2.16
CA SER A 161 -24.94 2.30 2.46
C SER A 161 -23.74 1.80 3.29
N HIS A 162 -22.52 2.33 3.06
CA HIS A 162 -21.31 1.88 3.76
C HIS A 162 -21.40 2.18 5.27
N LEU A 163 -21.69 3.40 5.65
CA LEU A 163 -21.86 3.75 7.08
C LEU A 163 -23.11 3.08 7.67
N HIS A 164 -24.25 3.13 6.96
CA HIS A 164 -25.50 2.53 7.42
C HIS A 164 -25.36 1.07 7.82
N ASP A 165 -24.77 0.23 6.94
CA ASP A 165 -24.61 -1.19 7.18
C ASP A 165 -23.65 -1.51 8.35
N VAL A 166 -22.67 -0.65 8.60
CA VAL A 166 -21.81 -0.73 9.79
C VAL A 166 -22.58 -0.37 11.04
N LEU A 167 -23.34 0.73 11.04
CA LEU A 167 -24.12 1.18 12.22
C LEU A 167 -25.16 0.12 12.64
N LEU A 168 -25.76 -0.61 11.70
CA LEU A 168 -26.67 -1.72 12.01
C LEU A 168 -26.02 -2.90 12.75
N GLN A 169 -24.69 -3.01 12.72
CA GLN A 169 -23.94 -4.06 13.40
C GLN A 169 -23.40 -3.62 14.76
N CYS A 170 -23.60 -2.35 15.14
CA CYS A 170 -23.01 -1.72 16.31
C CYS A 170 -24.10 -1.23 17.28
N ASP A 171 -23.76 -1.13 18.56
CA ASP A 171 -24.57 -0.50 19.58
C ASP A 171 -23.95 0.86 19.93
N PRO A 172 -24.69 1.98 19.78
CA PRO A 172 -24.14 3.31 20.08
C PRO A 172 -23.67 3.48 21.53
N ALA A 173 -24.20 2.70 22.47
CA ALA A 173 -23.80 2.75 23.89
C ALA A 173 -22.42 2.12 24.15
N THR A 174 -21.93 1.24 23.26
CA THR A 174 -20.66 0.52 23.41
C THR A 174 -19.74 0.64 22.19
N THR A 175 -19.91 1.71 21.42
CA THR A 175 -19.11 1.97 20.21
C THR A 175 -18.24 3.22 20.39
N LEU A 176 -16.95 3.11 20.04
CA LEU A 176 -16.03 4.21 19.84
C LEU A 176 -15.93 4.55 18.35
N VAL A 177 -16.07 5.82 18.00
CA VAL A 177 -15.82 6.31 16.63
C VAL A 177 -14.50 7.07 16.59
N ILE A 178 -13.59 6.68 15.71
CA ILE A 178 -12.31 7.34 15.46
C ILE A 178 -12.41 8.07 14.13
N VAL A 179 -12.28 9.42 14.16
CA VAL A 179 -12.28 10.26 12.95
C VAL A 179 -10.82 10.50 12.54
N THR A 180 -10.41 9.86 11.45
CA THR A 180 -9.02 9.90 10.98
C THR A 180 -8.91 10.74 9.70
N SER A 181 -8.37 11.96 9.82
CA SER A 181 -8.17 12.88 8.68
C SER A 181 -7.01 13.81 8.93
N LYS A 182 -5.98 13.79 8.06
CA LYS A 182 -4.78 14.63 8.21
C LYS A 182 -5.11 16.11 8.37
N THR A 183 -6.02 16.65 7.57
CA THR A 183 -6.40 18.07 7.55
C THR A 183 -7.66 18.37 8.37
N PHE A 184 -8.37 17.34 8.82
CA PHE A 184 -9.69 17.39 9.46
C PHE A 184 -10.74 18.20 8.66
N THR A 185 -10.62 18.15 7.32
CA THR A 185 -11.48 18.86 6.36
C THR A 185 -11.92 18.02 5.18
N THR A 186 -11.52 16.72 5.13
CA THR A 186 -11.88 15.82 4.04
C THR A 186 -13.39 15.63 4.03
N ALA A 187 -14.06 16.05 2.94
CA ALA A 187 -15.53 16.16 2.87
C ALA A 187 -16.23 14.83 3.19
N GLU A 188 -15.77 13.73 2.60
CA GLU A 188 -16.32 12.38 2.77
C GLU A 188 -16.19 11.93 4.24
N THR A 189 -15.01 12.11 4.83
CA THR A 189 -14.73 11.76 6.23
C THR A 189 -15.60 12.58 7.17
N MET A 190 -15.67 13.91 6.98
CA MET A 190 -16.45 14.79 7.86
C MET A 190 -17.95 14.54 7.73
N ARG A 191 -18.45 14.20 6.54
CA ARG A 191 -19.86 13.82 6.35
C ARG A 191 -20.21 12.56 7.13
N ASN A 192 -19.42 11.49 6.96
CA ASN A 192 -19.64 10.23 7.69
C ASN A 192 -19.46 10.41 9.21
N ALA A 193 -18.47 11.19 9.63
CA ALA A 193 -18.24 11.50 11.04
C ALA A 193 -19.42 12.24 11.68
N SER A 194 -20.04 13.19 10.97
CA SER A 194 -21.23 13.92 11.47
C SER A 194 -22.42 12.98 11.65
N LEU A 195 -22.67 12.08 10.67
CA LEU A 195 -23.75 11.09 10.77
C LEU A 195 -23.51 10.08 11.90
N ALA A 196 -22.27 9.63 12.08
CA ALA A 196 -21.91 8.73 13.19
C ALA A 196 -22.03 9.42 14.55
N ARG A 197 -21.66 10.69 14.66
CA ARG A 197 -21.84 11.49 15.87
C ARG A 197 -23.31 11.64 16.24
N ASP A 198 -24.18 11.95 15.27
CA ASP A 198 -25.62 12.06 15.49
C ASP A 198 -26.21 10.70 15.94
N TRP A 199 -25.73 9.59 15.39
CA TRP A 199 -26.11 8.25 15.83
C TRP A 199 -25.63 7.94 17.26
N LEU A 200 -24.39 8.28 17.66
CA LEU A 200 -23.90 8.16 19.04
C LEU A 200 -24.76 8.95 20.04
N ALA A 201 -25.26 10.13 19.63
CA ALA A 201 -26.11 10.96 20.47
C ALA A 201 -27.43 10.28 20.89
N THR A 202 -27.91 9.30 20.14
CA THR A 202 -29.12 8.52 20.47
C THR A 202 -28.97 7.71 21.74
N ALA A 203 -27.74 7.37 22.15
CA ALA A 203 -27.45 6.68 23.41
C ALA A 203 -27.02 7.62 24.55
N GLY A 204 -26.92 8.94 24.30
CA GLY A 204 -26.47 9.95 25.29
C GLY A 204 -24.95 9.86 25.56
N ASN A 205 -24.15 9.23 24.72
CA ASN A 205 -22.74 8.91 24.97
C ASN A 205 -21.76 9.62 24.01
N GLN A 206 -22.15 10.80 23.53
CA GLN A 206 -21.55 11.47 22.39
C GLN A 206 -20.09 11.93 22.61
N GLU A 207 -19.77 12.47 23.79
CA GLU A 207 -18.47 13.11 24.03
C GLU A 207 -17.35 12.10 24.28
N ASP A 208 -17.62 11.07 25.09
CA ASP A 208 -16.62 10.06 25.48
C ASP A 208 -16.39 8.99 24.41
N SER A 209 -17.27 8.93 23.40
CA SER A 209 -17.25 7.91 22.34
C SER A 209 -16.66 8.39 21.02
N LEU A 210 -15.99 9.55 21.01
CA LEU A 210 -15.32 10.12 19.84
C LEU A 210 -13.84 10.30 20.10
N ALA A 211 -13.00 9.86 19.14
CA ALA A 211 -11.57 10.16 19.11
C ALA A 211 -11.19 10.77 17.74
N GLY A 212 -10.17 11.60 17.73
CA GLY A 212 -9.66 12.24 16.52
C GLY A 212 -8.19 11.89 16.25
N VAL A 213 -7.86 11.58 15.01
CA VAL A 213 -6.49 11.38 14.55
C VAL A 213 -6.22 12.35 13.41
N THR A 214 -5.31 13.32 13.62
CA THR A 214 -5.16 14.44 12.68
C THR A 214 -3.80 15.14 12.84
N ALA A 215 -3.34 15.84 11.79
CA ALA A 215 -2.26 16.83 11.88
C ALA A 215 -2.79 18.27 12.16
N ALA A 216 -4.11 18.43 12.38
CA ALA A 216 -4.76 19.71 12.67
C ALA A 216 -5.63 19.61 13.95
N PRO A 217 -5.00 19.44 15.14
CA PRO A 217 -5.71 19.16 16.39
C PRO A 217 -6.71 20.24 16.80
N GLU A 218 -6.44 21.49 16.46
CA GLU A 218 -7.35 22.62 16.76
C GLU A 218 -8.70 22.44 16.04
N LYS A 219 -8.69 21.99 14.78
CA LYS A 219 -9.92 21.74 14.02
C LYS A 219 -10.73 20.58 14.58
N ALA A 220 -10.05 19.55 15.08
CA ALA A 220 -10.73 18.43 15.72
C ALA A 220 -11.40 18.86 17.04
N ALA A 221 -10.73 19.71 17.83
CA ALA A 221 -11.29 20.29 19.04
C ALA A 221 -12.47 21.23 18.73
N GLU A 222 -12.36 22.11 17.74
CA GLU A 222 -13.45 23.00 17.26
C GLU A 222 -14.66 22.18 16.77
N TRP A 223 -14.42 21.00 16.14
CA TRP A 223 -15.50 20.12 15.70
C TRP A 223 -16.19 19.38 16.87
N GLY A 224 -15.59 19.38 18.08
CA GLY A 224 -16.20 18.88 19.31
C GLY A 224 -15.57 17.58 19.86
N ILE A 225 -14.36 17.19 19.42
CA ILE A 225 -13.62 16.10 20.05
C ILE A 225 -12.87 16.64 21.28
N LEU A 226 -12.94 15.90 22.38
CA LEU A 226 -12.24 16.27 23.61
C LEU A 226 -10.72 16.28 23.39
N PRO A 227 -9.99 17.32 23.86
CA PRO A 227 -8.53 17.39 23.63
C PRO A 227 -7.75 16.17 24.12
N ALA A 228 -8.25 15.50 25.18
CA ALA A 228 -7.65 14.26 25.67
C ALA A 228 -7.77 13.08 24.70
N GLN A 229 -8.70 13.14 23.74
CA GLN A 229 -8.98 12.09 22.75
C GLN A 229 -8.52 12.49 21.33
N ILE A 230 -7.75 13.57 21.19
CA ILE A 230 -7.14 13.97 19.92
C ILE A 230 -5.70 13.48 19.90
N PHE A 231 -5.35 12.69 18.89
CA PHE A 231 -4.01 12.15 18.66
C PHE A 231 -3.45 12.77 17.40
N ASP A 232 -2.40 13.53 17.55
CA ASP A 232 -1.75 14.24 16.47
C ASP A 232 -0.58 13.46 15.88
N PHE A 233 -0.20 13.83 14.66
CA PHE A 233 0.99 13.35 13.97
C PHE A 233 1.55 14.46 13.06
N ASP A 234 2.84 14.37 12.77
CA ASP A 234 3.57 15.41 12.04
C ASP A 234 3.07 15.56 10.59
N GLU A 235 3.00 16.79 10.09
CA GLU A 235 2.63 17.11 8.70
C GLU A 235 3.60 16.51 7.66
N GLY A 236 4.85 16.23 8.02
CA GLY A 236 5.82 15.52 7.18
C GLY A 236 5.50 14.04 6.97
N VAL A 237 4.48 13.50 7.64
CA VAL A 237 3.97 12.15 7.41
C VAL A 237 2.93 12.19 6.30
N GLY A 238 3.25 11.64 5.13
CA GLY A 238 2.33 11.52 3.99
C GLY A 238 1.18 10.55 4.28
N GLY A 239 -0.03 10.80 3.74
CA GLY A 239 -1.22 9.98 4.02
C GLY A 239 -1.02 8.49 3.78
N ARG A 240 -0.54 8.08 2.60
CA ARG A 240 -0.28 6.67 2.23
C ARG A 240 0.89 6.02 2.98
N TYR A 241 1.68 6.82 3.70
CA TYR A 241 2.80 6.40 4.55
C TYR A 241 2.47 6.53 6.05
N SER A 242 1.23 6.85 6.43
CA SER A 242 0.88 7.29 7.79
C SER A 242 0.57 6.17 8.77
N LEU A 243 0.46 4.93 8.32
CA LEU A 243 0.12 3.75 9.14
C LEU A 243 0.92 3.67 10.46
N TRP A 244 2.17 4.09 10.44
CA TRP A 244 3.13 4.01 11.55
C TRP A 244 2.93 5.06 12.64
N SER A 245 2.15 6.10 12.36
CA SER A 245 1.81 7.22 13.26
C SER A 245 0.55 6.92 14.07
N ALA A 246 -0.04 7.97 14.66
CA ALA A 246 -1.33 7.88 15.34
C ALA A 246 -2.46 7.32 14.44
N VAL A 247 -2.32 7.37 13.12
CA VAL A 247 -3.24 6.73 12.15
C VAL A 247 -3.36 5.22 12.38
N GLY A 248 -2.36 4.59 12.99
CA GLY A 248 -2.40 3.18 13.42
C GLY A 248 -3.20 2.91 14.69
N LEU A 249 -3.82 3.91 15.33
CA LEU A 249 -4.59 3.74 16.58
C LEU A 249 -5.65 2.63 16.51
N PRO A 250 -6.50 2.53 15.47
CA PRO A 250 -7.47 1.43 15.39
C PRO A 250 -6.78 0.06 15.38
N VAL A 251 -5.65 -0.09 14.68
CA VAL A 251 -4.87 -1.34 14.69
C VAL A 251 -4.32 -1.61 16.10
N MET A 252 -3.76 -0.60 16.76
CA MET A 252 -3.23 -0.74 18.13
C MET A 252 -4.32 -1.16 19.12
N ILE A 253 -5.55 -0.67 18.97
CA ILE A 253 -6.71 -1.10 19.76
C ILE A 253 -7.06 -2.57 19.48
N ASP A 254 -6.98 -3.03 18.23
CA ASP A 254 -7.30 -4.40 17.83
C ASP A 254 -6.26 -5.40 18.35
N VAL A 255 -5.00 -5.21 17.97
CA VAL A 255 -3.94 -6.20 18.23
C VAL A 255 -3.18 -5.99 19.54
N GLY A 256 -3.42 -4.90 20.24
CA GLY A 256 -2.71 -4.47 21.44
C GLY A 256 -1.41 -3.70 21.15
N PRO A 257 -1.00 -2.82 22.09
CA PRO A 257 0.19 -1.97 21.93
C PRO A 257 1.49 -2.74 21.71
N GLU A 258 1.66 -3.91 22.34
CA GLU A 258 2.87 -4.73 22.19
C GLU A 258 3.01 -5.29 20.76
N ASN A 259 1.93 -5.80 20.17
CA ASN A 259 1.95 -6.30 18.80
C ASN A 259 2.15 -5.15 17.80
N PHE A 260 1.55 -3.99 18.05
CA PHE A 260 1.78 -2.81 17.22
C PHE A 260 3.24 -2.33 17.33
N ALA A 261 3.82 -2.26 18.53
CA ALA A 261 5.24 -1.94 18.73
C ALA A 261 6.17 -2.96 18.05
N SER A 262 5.82 -4.25 18.07
CA SER A 262 6.53 -5.30 17.35
C SER A 262 6.51 -5.08 15.84
N MET A 263 5.38 -4.64 15.28
CA MET A 263 5.26 -4.27 13.86
C MET A 263 6.15 -3.08 13.53
N LEU A 264 6.17 -2.03 14.37
CA LEU A 264 7.07 -0.90 14.18
C LEU A 264 8.54 -1.33 14.22
N ALA A 265 8.91 -2.23 15.13
CA ALA A 265 10.27 -2.75 15.22
C ALA A 265 10.69 -3.54 13.98
N GLY A 266 9.78 -4.31 13.40
CA GLY A 266 10.02 -5.01 12.13
C GLY A 266 10.25 -4.04 10.97
N ALA A 267 9.46 -2.97 10.92
CA ALA A 267 9.62 -1.93 9.90
C ALA A 267 10.94 -1.16 10.07
N ALA A 268 11.33 -0.81 11.30
CA ALA A 268 12.61 -0.17 11.61
C ALA A 268 13.82 -1.02 11.17
N LEU A 269 13.75 -2.35 11.37
CA LEU A 269 14.79 -3.26 10.87
C LEU A 269 14.97 -3.14 9.35
N MET A 270 13.88 -2.99 8.61
CA MET A 270 13.94 -2.81 7.16
C MET A 270 14.42 -1.41 6.77
N ASP A 271 14.17 -0.37 7.59
CA ASP A 271 14.75 0.96 7.42
C ASP A 271 16.27 0.92 7.54
N ASP A 272 16.79 0.25 8.58
CA ASP A 272 18.23 0.07 8.77
C ASP A 272 18.84 -0.70 7.58
N HIS A 273 18.19 -1.76 7.14
CA HIS A 273 18.62 -2.49 5.94
C HIS A 273 18.63 -1.60 4.68
N PHE A 274 17.60 -0.80 4.47
CA PHE A 274 17.51 0.10 3.31
C PHE A 274 18.59 1.19 3.33
N LYS A 275 18.86 1.74 4.50
CA LYS A 275 19.87 2.79 4.73
C LYS A 275 21.28 2.27 4.56
N ASP A 276 21.60 1.12 5.14
CA ASP A 276 23.01 0.71 5.42
C ASP A 276 23.50 -0.42 4.50
N ALA A 277 22.62 -1.24 3.92
CA ALA A 277 23.04 -2.35 3.07
C ALA A 277 23.65 -1.87 1.75
N PRO A 278 24.72 -2.53 1.26
CA PRO A 278 25.23 -2.27 -0.09
C PRO A 278 24.14 -2.41 -1.14
N LEU A 279 24.09 -1.52 -2.14
CA LEU A 279 23.04 -1.51 -3.18
C LEU A 279 22.79 -2.89 -3.82
N ALA A 280 23.85 -3.67 -4.03
CA ALA A 280 23.78 -5.01 -4.63
C ALA A 280 23.19 -6.10 -3.70
N GLN A 281 22.97 -5.79 -2.42
CA GLN A 281 22.43 -6.69 -1.41
C GLN A 281 21.16 -6.13 -0.74
N ASN A 282 20.78 -4.91 -1.09
CA ASN A 282 19.66 -4.20 -0.54
C ASN A 282 18.36 -4.63 -1.23
N LEU A 283 17.45 -5.28 -0.50
CA LEU A 283 16.21 -5.84 -1.05
C LEU A 283 15.36 -4.78 -1.74
N ALA A 284 15.18 -3.63 -1.12
CA ALA A 284 14.36 -2.55 -1.67
C ALA A 284 14.98 -1.98 -2.95
N VAL A 285 16.30 -1.85 -2.98
CA VAL A 285 17.02 -1.39 -4.18
C VAL A 285 16.90 -2.41 -5.30
N ILE A 286 17.10 -3.70 -5.03
CA ILE A 286 16.96 -4.76 -6.04
C ILE A 286 15.54 -4.77 -6.61
N MET A 287 14.50 -4.78 -5.77
CA MET A 287 13.11 -4.79 -6.23
C MET A 287 12.75 -3.50 -6.99
N GLY A 288 13.16 -2.34 -6.51
CA GLY A 288 12.93 -1.06 -7.18
C GLY A 288 13.61 -0.98 -8.54
N LEU A 289 14.84 -1.49 -8.67
CA LEU A 289 15.55 -1.57 -9.94
C LEU A 289 14.89 -2.59 -10.90
N LEU A 290 14.37 -3.71 -10.40
CA LEU A 290 13.58 -4.64 -11.19
C LEU A 290 12.26 -4.02 -11.66
N ARG A 291 11.63 -3.15 -10.86
CA ARG A 291 10.46 -2.36 -11.26
C ARG A 291 10.78 -1.46 -12.45
N VAL A 292 11.90 -0.72 -12.35
CA VAL A 292 12.41 0.14 -13.43
C VAL A 292 12.79 -0.68 -14.67
N TRP A 293 13.48 -1.80 -14.50
CA TRP A 293 13.85 -2.70 -15.60
C TRP A 293 12.64 -3.20 -16.38
N ASN A 294 11.68 -3.76 -15.67
CA ASN A 294 10.45 -4.29 -16.26
C ASN A 294 9.63 -3.19 -16.95
N ARG A 295 9.53 -2.00 -16.33
CA ARG A 295 8.71 -0.89 -16.84
C ARG A 295 9.34 -0.17 -18.02
N ASN A 296 10.62 0.19 -17.92
CA ASN A 296 11.27 1.11 -18.87
C ASN A 296 12.07 0.40 -19.95
N PHE A 297 12.61 -0.76 -19.68
CA PHE A 297 13.48 -1.47 -20.59
C PHE A 297 12.79 -2.64 -21.27
N LEU A 298 11.92 -3.38 -20.56
CA LEU A 298 11.11 -4.46 -21.11
C LEU A 298 9.69 -4.03 -21.49
N GLY A 299 9.26 -2.80 -21.16
CA GLY A 299 8.02 -2.20 -21.61
C GLY A 299 6.75 -2.74 -20.94
N TYR A 300 6.83 -3.40 -19.79
CA TYR A 300 5.66 -4.00 -19.14
C TYR A 300 4.83 -2.92 -18.40
N PRO A 301 3.56 -2.70 -18.80
CA PRO A 301 2.78 -1.57 -18.29
C PRO A 301 2.11 -1.83 -16.94
N THR A 302 2.03 -3.08 -16.49
CA THR A 302 1.36 -3.47 -15.24
C THR A 302 2.27 -4.35 -14.40
N HIS A 303 1.98 -4.44 -13.10
CA HIS A 303 2.67 -5.32 -12.17
C HIS A 303 1.66 -5.92 -11.18
N GLY A 304 1.69 -7.24 -10.99
CA GLY A 304 0.76 -7.94 -10.12
C GLY A 304 1.38 -8.30 -8.78
N ILE A 305 0.58 -8.21 -7.70
CA ILE A 305 0.97 -8.64 -6.35
C ILE A 305 0.01 -9.75 -5.92
N MET A 306 0.55 -10.96 -5.72
CA MET A 306 -0.22 -12.19 -5.49
C MET A 306 0.15 -12.82 -4.15
N PRO A 307 -0.46 -12.36 -3.03
CA PRO A 307 -0.22 -12.99 -1.74
C PRO A 307 -0.92 -14.36 -1.65
N TYR A 308 -0.16 -15.41 -1.41
CA TYR A 308 -0.67 -16.74 -1.05
C TYR A 308 -0.83 -16.82 0.47
N ASP A 309 -1.61 -15.89 0.98
CA ASP A 309 -2.10 -15.77 2.35
C ASP A 309 -3.39 -14.96 2.32
N GLN A 310 -4.51 -15.57 2.74
CA GLN A 310 -5.83 -14.91 2.70
C GLN A 310 -5.86 -13.63 3.58
N ARG A 311 -5.11 -13.61 4.67
CA ARG A 311 -5.02 -12.43 5.54
C ARG A 311 -4.32 -11.25 4.88
N LEU A 312 -3.50 -11.50 3.87
CA LEU A 312 -2.82 -10.46 3.07
C LEU A 312 -3.64 -10.04 1.82
N ALA A 313 -4.91 -10.43 1.72
CA ALA A 313 -5.76 -10.15 0.55
C ALA A 313 -5.90 -8.65 0.23
N LEU A 314 -5.74 -7.77 1.22
CA LEU A 314 -5.81 -6.31 1.05
C LEU A 314 -4.46 -5.66 0.70
N VAL A 315 -3.35 -6.39 0.74
CA VAL A 315 -2.01 -5.85 0.39
C VAL A 315 -1.97 -5.29 -1.03
N PRO A 316 -2.55 -5.93 -2.07
CA PRO A 316 -2.56 -5.35 -3.41
C PRO A 316 -3.27 -4.00 -3.50
N ALA A 317 -4.39 -3.81 -2.82
CA ALA A 317 -5.13 -2.55 -2.79
C ALA A 317 -4.37 -1.43 -2.05
N TRP A 318 -3.72 -1.76 -0.94
CA TRP A 318 -2.82 -0.85 -0.24
C TRP A 318 -1.62 -0.45 -1.10
N ALA A 319 -0.96 -1.41 -1.75
CA ALA A 319 0.18 -1.16 -2.62
C ALA A 319 -0.20 -0.35 -3.87
N GLN A 320 -1.43 -0.47 -4.35
CA GLN A 320 -2.00 0.35 -5.41
C GLN A 320 -1.90 1.83 -5.08
N GLN A 321 -2.41 2.24 -3.93
CA GLN A 321 -2.30 3.63 -3.49
C GLN A 321 -0.83 3.99 -3.26
N LEU A 322 -0.08 3.14 -2.55
CA LEU A 322 1.32 3.39 -2.23
C LEU A 322 2.14 3.71 -3.48
N GLU A 323 2.12 2.87 -4.51
CA GLU A 323 2.97 3.04 -5.69
C GLU A 323 2.36 4.01 -6.72
N MET A 324 1.06 3.90 -7.01
CA MET A 324 0.46 4.69 -8.10
C MET A 324 0.27 6.15 -7.73
N GLU A 325 -0.09 6.46 -6.50
CA GLU A 325 -0.19 7.84 -6.02
C GLU A 325 1.19 8.48 -5.85
N SER A 326 2.19 7.70 -5.41
CA SER A 326 3.56 8.19 -5.26
C SER A 326 4.24 8.47 -6.59
N ASN A 327 4.20 7.53 -7.52
CA ASN A 327 5.03 7.54 -8.71
C ASN A 327 4.25 7.68 -10.02
N GLY A 328 2.92 7.84 -9.97
CA GLY A 328 2.07 8.13 -11.13
C GLY A 328 2.22 9.59 -11.57
N LYS A 329 3.41 9.97 -12.01
CA LYS A 329 3.78 11.35 -12.33
C LYS A 329 4.30 11.46 -13.76
N SER A 330 4.06 12.58 -14.41
CA SER A 330 4.54 12.91 -15.76
C SER A 330 5.63 13.98 -15.79
N VAL A 331 6.03 14.47 -14.62
CA VAL A 331 7.08 15.48 -14.46
C VAL A 331 8.10 15.03 -13.43
N SER A 332 9.34 15.45 -13.60
CA SER A 332 10.42 15.25 -12.63
C SER A 332 10.23 16.12 -11.38
N ARG A 333 11.09 15.91 -10.38
CA ARG A 333 11.07 16.67 -9.12
C ARG A 333 11.20 18.19 -9.31
N ASP A 334 11.87 18.63 -10.39
CA ASP A 334 12.04 20.04 -10.76
C ASP A 334 10.95 20.57 -11.71
N GLY A 335 9.91 19.76 -12.01
CA GLY A 335 8.81 20.14 -12.88
C GLY A 335 9.05 19.95 -14.38
N THR A 336 10.18 19.36 -14.78
CA THR A 336 10.47 19.08 -16.20
C THR A 336 9.64 17.88 -16.69
N PRO A 337 8.96 17.97 -17.85
CA PRO A 337 8.25 16.83 -18.44
C PRO A 337 9.16 15.62 -18.65
N LEU A 338 8.68 14.43 -18.28
CA LEU A 338 9.39 13.18 -18.45
C LEU A 338 9.12 12.57 -19.83
N ASP A 339 10.16 12.01 -20.43
CA ASP A 339 10.14 11.26 -21.69
C ASP A 339 10.08 9.73 -21.48
N ILE A 340 9.85 9.30 -20.26
CA ILE A 340 9.77 7.89 -19.83
C ILE A 340 8.42 7.59 -19.20
N ALA A 341 8.04 6.32 -19.23
CA ALA A 341 6.93 5.84 -18.40
C ALA A 341 7.40 5.68 -16.94
N THR A 342 6.54 6.06 -16.01
CA THR A 342 6.77 5.90 -14.56
C THR A 342 6.05 4.66 -14.03
N THR A 343 5.44 4.72 -12.85
CA THR A 343 4.83 3.56 -12.19
C THR A 343 4.01 2.68 -13.14
N PRO A 344 4.12 1.35 -13.07
CA PRO A 344 3.14 0.46 -13.69
C PRO A 344 1.79 0.56 -12.98
N VAL A 345 0.73 0.09 -13.62
CA VAL A 345 -0.53 -0.17 -12.92
C VAL A 345 -0.32 -1.33 -11.95
N ILE A 346 -0.54 -1.07 -10.66
CA ILE A 346 -0.44 -2.07 -9.60
C ILE A 346 -1.81 -2.70 -9.36
N TRP A 347 -1.88 -4.01 -9.30
CA TRP A 347 -3.09 -4.77 -9.05
C TRP A 347 -2.79 -6.15 -8.48
N GLY A 348 -3.80 -6.89 -8.08
CA GLY A 348 -3.60 -8.25 -7.61
C GLY A 348 -4.75 -8.75 -6.76
N ALA A 349 -4.62 -10.00 -6.32
CA ALA A 349 -5.56 -10.65 -5.39
C ALA A 349 -4.89 -11.84 -4.73
N ALA A 350 -5.51 -12.34 -3.66
CA ALA A 350 -4.97 -13.48 -2.92
C ALA A 350 -5.03 -14.80 -3.72
N GLY A 351 -3.94 -15.54 -3.72
CA GLY A 351 -3.89 -16.96 -4.11
C GLY A 351 -4.54 -17.82 -3.02
N THR A 352 -5.19 -18.90 -3.37
CA THR A 352 -5.38 -19.53 -4.69
C THR A 352 -6.54 -18.94 -5.50
N GLY A 353 -7.42 -18.13 -4.89
CA GLY A 353 -8.62 -17.57 -5.53
C GLY A 353 -8.32 -16.86 -6.87
N CYS A 354 -7.24 -16.09 -6.94
CA CYS A 354 -6.83 -15.38 -8.15
C CYS A 354 -6.54 -16.31 -9.35
N GLN A 355 -6.11 -17.55 -9.10
CA GLN A 355 -5.88 -18.55 -10.18
C GLN A 355 -7.17 -18.87 -10.94
N HIS A 356 -8.31 -18.81 -10.27
CA HIS A 356 -9.64 -19.07 -10.84
C HIS A 356 -10.32 -17.82 -11.39
N SER A 357 -9.60 -16.68 -11.44
CA SER A 357 -10.12 -15.41 -11.95
C SER A 357 -9.35 -14.96 -13.20
N PHE A 358 -8.08 -14.59 -13.07
CA PHE A 358 -7.34 -13.92 -14.14
C PHE A 358 -6.02 -14.62 -14.56
N PHE A 359 -5.65 -15.75 -13.98
CA PHE A 359 -4.43 -16.45 -14.39
C PHE A 359 -4.49 -16.99 -15.82
N GLN A 360 -5.68 -17.18 -16.38
CA GLN A 360 -5.83 -17.46 -17.82
C GLN A 360 -5.12 -16.40 -18.66
N ALA A 361 -5.33 -15.11 -18.35
CA ALA A 361 -4.69 -14.00 -19.06
C ALA A 361 -3.17 -13.94 -18.75
N LEU A 362 -2.75 -14.24 -17.53
CA LEU A 362 -1.34 -14.25 -17.16
C LEU A 362 -0.56 -15.35 -17.92
N HIS A 363 -1.14 -16.51 -18.12
CA HIS A 363 -0.51 -17.63 -18.84
C HIS A 363 -0.55 -17.49 -20.36
N GLN A 364 -1.71 -17.15 -20.93
CA GLN A 364 -1.97 -17.21 -22.36
C GLN A 364 -2.35 -15.86 -22.99
N GLY A 365 -2.47 -14.79 -22.20
CA GLY A 365 -2.72 -13.44 -22.73
C GLY A 365 -1.53 -12.89 -23.50
N SER A 366 -1.78 -11.86 -24.31
CA SER A 366 -0.78 -11.16 -25.13
C SER A 366 0.23 -10.40 -24.29
N ASP A 367 -0.22 -9.85 -23.14
CA ASP A 367 0.61 -9.00 -22.31
C ASP A 367 1.43 -9.81 -21.30
N VAL A 368 2.67 -9.35 -21.08
CA VAL A 368 3.53 -9.88 -20.03
C VAL A 368 3.35 -9.05 -18.78
N VAL A 369 2.93 -9.69 -17.69
CA VAL A 369 2.75 -9.05 -16.38
C VAL A 369 3.77 -9.61 -15.40
N PRO A 370 4.76 -8.85 -14.97
CA PRO A 370 5.64 -9.23 -13.86
C PRO A 370 4.83 -9.38 -12.57
N LEU A 371 5.17 -10.39 -11.76
CA LEU A 371 4.47 -10.68 -10.52
C LEU A 371 5.41 -10.64 -9.31
N ASP A 372 4.87 -10.18 -8.17
CA ASP A 372 5.38 -10.48 -6.85
C ASP A 372 4.49 -11.57 -6.23
N ILE A 373 4.98 -12.80 -6.19
CA ILE A 373 4.31 -13.94 -5.54
C ILE A 373 4.82 -14.00 -4.10
N MET A 374 3.90 -13.85 -3.15
CA MET A 374 4.21 -13.70 -1.73
C MET A 374 3.71 -14.92 -0.97
N VAL A 375 4.57 -15.56 -0.16
CA VAL A 375 4.20 -16.80 0.52
C VAL A 375 4.85 -16.96 1.89
N PRO A 376 4.05 -17.09 2.98
CA PRO A 376 4.57 -17.55 4.27
C PRO A 376 4.88 -19.05 4.22
N LEU A 377 5.99 -19.46 4.84
CA LEU A 377 6.42 -20.86 4.85
C LEU A 377 5.65 -21.72 5.85
N SER A 378 5.02 -21.08 6.83
CA SER A 378 4.12 -21.74 7.81
C SER A 378 2.90 -20.89 8.11
N PRO A 379 1.76 -21.52 8.48
CA PRO A 379 0.55 -20.78 8.83
C PRO A 379 0.72 -20.12 10.20
N ALA A 380 0.40 -18.82 10.31
CA ALA A 380 0.45 -18.09 11.56
C ALA A 380 -0.83 -18.31 12.39
N GLY A 381 -0.69 -18.66 13.69
CA GLY A 381 -1.76 -18.57 14.67
C GLY A 381 -2.95 -19.52 14.46
N ILE A 382 -2.81 -20.59 13.67
CA ILE A 382 -3.87 -21.57 13.47
C ILE A 382 -3.75 -22.67 14.56
N ARG A 383 -4.73 -22.73 15.45
CA ARG A 383 -4.79 -23.67 16.60
C ARG A 383 -6.07 -24.49 16.55
N LEU A 384 -6.38 -25.09 15.40
CA LEU A 384 -7.57 -25.92 15.23
C LEU A 384 -7.18 -27.41 15.18
N ALA A 385 -8.10 -28.29 15.62
CA ALA A 385 -7.94 -29.72 15.47
C ALA A 385 -8.04 -30.11 13.98
N GLY A 386 -7.23 -31.10 13.56
CA GLY A 386 -7.22 -31.62 12.18
C GLY A 386 -5.96 -31.28 11.41
N ASP A 387 -5.91 -31.69 10.14
CA ASP A 387 -4.72 -31.57 9.29
C ASP A 387 -4.66 -30.22 8.52
N TRP A 388 -4.67 -29.12 9.25
CA TRP A 388 -4.56 -27.76 8.68
C TRP A 388 -3.19 -27.51 8.08
N ALA A 389 -2.14 -28.21 8.52
CA ALA A 389 -0.81 -28.13 7.95
C ALA A 389 -0.78 -28.62 6.50
N GLN A 390 -1.60 -29.62 6.15
CA GLN A 390 -1.74 -30.10 4.78
C GLN A 390 -2.35 -29.02 3.87
N SER A 391 -3.37 -28.30 4.32
CA SER A 391 -3.95 -27.18 3.56
C SER A 391 -2.91 -26.09 3.25
N HIS A 392 -2.06 -25.76 4.23
CA HIS A 392 -0.98 -24.81 4.01
C HIS A 392 0.08 -25.32 3.01
N LYS A 393 0.45 -26.60 3.07
CA LYS A 393 1.36 -27.20 2.08
C LYS A 393 0.78 -27.15 0.66
N ILE A 394 -0.53 -27.36 0.50
CA ILE A 394 -1.22 -27.20 -0.78
C ILE A 394 -1.13 -25.75 -1.27
N LEU A 395 -1.34 -24.77 -0.38
CA LEU A 395 -1.24 -23.35 -0.69
C LEU A 395 0.16 -22.98 -1.19
N VAL A 396 1.21 -23.38 -0.45
CA VAL A 396 2.61 -23.15 -0.83
C VAL A 396 2.94 -23.85 -2.15
N ALA A 397 2.51 -25.11 -2.34
CA ALA A 397 2.70 -25.84 -3.59
C ALA A 397 2.07 -25.12 -4.78
N ASN A 398 0.89 -24.54 -4.62
CA ASN A 398 0.25 -23.73 -5.67
C ASN A 398 1.05 -22.47 -5.99
N ALA A 399 1.55 -21.74 -4.99
CA ALA A 399 2.40 -20.55 -5.21
C ALA A 399 3.64 -20.89 -6.05
N LEU A 400 4.34 -21.96 -5.65
CA LEU A 400 5.54 -22.44 -6.35
C LEU A 400 5.21 -22.93 -7.77
N ALA A 401 4.14 -23.72 -7.91
CA ALA A 401 3.71 -24.23 -9.22
C ALA A 401 3.37 -23.11 -10.20
N GLN A 402 2.68 -22.05 -9.73
CA GLN A 402 2.37 -20.92 -10.60
C GLN A 402 3.61 -20.12 -10.99
N ALA A 403 4.55 -19.90 -10.05
CA ALA A 403 5.80 -19.23 -10.34
C ALA A 403 6.61 -19.99 -11.41
N GLU A 404 6.71 -21.32 -11.29
CA GLU A 404 7.41 -22.16 -12.26
C GLU A 404 6.68 -22.24 -13.61
N ALA A 405 5.36 -22.50 -13.60
CA ALA A 405 4.58 -22.63 -14.83
C ALA A 405 4.56 -21.34 -15.66
N LEU A 406 4.45 -20.17 -15.02
CA LEU A 406 4.52 -18.87 -15.68
C LEU A 406 5.89 -18.63 -16.31
N ALA A 407 6.97 -19.02 -15.63
CA ALA A 407 8.33 -18.83 -16.13
C ALA A 407 8.69 -19.83 -17.25
N ILE A 408 8.40 -21.11 -17.05
CA ILE A 408 8.86 -22.19 -17.95
C ILE A 408 7.91 -22.37 -19.13
N GLY A 409 6.59 -22.30 -18.88
CA GLY A 409 5.57 -22.63 -19.87
C GLY A 409 5.44 -24.12 -20.16
N SER A 410 4.64 -24.43 -21.17
CA SER A 410 4.48 -25.78 -21.73
C SER A 410 4.11 -25.63 -23.21
N PRO A 411 5.09 -25.59 -24.12
CA PRO A 411 4.83 -25.44 -25.55
C PRO A 411 4.05 -26.65 -26.08
N ASN A 412 2.96 -26.39 -26.80
CA ASN A 412 2.19 -27.39 -27.49
C ASN A 412 1.80 -26.89 -28.88
N THR A 413 2.37 -27.48 -29.92
CA THR A 413 2.13 -27.10 -31.32
C THR A 413 1.00 -27.91 -31.96
N GLU A 414 0.66 -29.07 -31.40
CA GLU A 414 -0.42 -29.95 -31.89
C GLU A 414 -1.79 -29.46 -31.41
N GLU A 415 -1.84 -28.94 -30.16
CA GLU A 415 -3.05 -28.39 -29.57
C GLU A 415 -2.82 -26.92 -29.17
N PRO A 416 -2.98 -25.94 -30.09
CA PRO A 416 -2.65 -24.53 -29.80
C PRO A 416 -3.37 -23.93 -28.59
N HIS A 417 -4.58 -24.39 -28.26
CA HIS A 417 -5.32 -23.96 -27.06
C HIS A 417 -4.68 -24.40 -25.74
N ARG A 418 -3.75 -25.37 -25.80
CA ARG A 418 -2.97 -25.84 -24.65
C ARG A 418 -1.51 -25.37 -24.69
N HIS A 419 -1.21 -24.40 -25.54
CA HIS A 419 0.12 -23.79 -25.60
C HIS A 419 0.28 -22.76 -24.49
N PHE A 420 1.29 -22.93 -23.64
CA PHE A 420 1.70 -22.00 -22.62
C PHE A 420 3.09 -21.46 -23.00
N ALA A 421 3.15 -20.19 -23.37
CA ALA A 421 4.39 -19.60 -23.90
C ALA A 421 5.52 -19.55 -22.84
N GLY A 422 5.17 -19.48 -21.56
CA GLY A 422 6.17 -19.22 -20.52
C GLY A 422 6.73 -17.79 -20.60
N GLY A 423 7.91 -17.60 -20.03
CA GLY A 423 8.59 -16.31 -20.10
C GLY A 423 7.91 -15.18 -19.33
N ARG A 424 7.04 -15.49 -18.38
CA ARG A 424 6.34 -14.56 -17.52
C ARG A 424 7.17 -14.34 -16.25
N PRO A 425 7.80 -13.16 -16.06
CA PRO A 425 8.72 -12.96 -14.95
C PRO A 425 7.99 -12.82 -13.61
N SER A 426 8.61 -13.31 -12.54
CA SER A 426 8.13 -13.10 -11.18
C SER A 426 9.26 -13.01 -10.17
N ASN A 427 8.97 -12.34 -9.05
CA ASN A 427 9.68 -12.48 -7.80
C ASN A 427 8.92 -13.47 -6.92
N LEU A 428 9.63 -14.27 -6.13
CA LEU A 428 9.06 -15.03 -5.03
C LEU A 428 9.57 -14.42 -3.73
N ILE A 429 8.64 -13.89 -2.94
CA ILE A 429 8.94 -13.28 -1.65
C ILE A 429 8.41 -14.22 -0.57
N SER A 430 9.28 -14.72 0.30
CA SER A 430 8.91 -15.68 1.34
C SER A 430 9.44 -15.28 2.71
N TRP A 431 8.74 -15.74 3.75
CA TRP A 431 9.08 -15.52 5.17
C TRP A 431 8.57 -16.67 6.04
N PRO A 432 9.07 -16.85 7.28
CA PRO A 432 8.68 -17.99 8.12
C PRO A 432 7.18 -18.06 8.42
N ALA A 433 6.59 -17.00 8.98
CA ALA A 433 5.16 -16.87 9.28
C ALA A 433 4.78 -15.40 9.39
N THR A 434 3.52 -15.05 9.07
CA THR A 434 3.01 -13.68 9.15
C THR A 434 2.77 -13.32 10.63
N THR A 435 3.76 -12.67 11.24
CA THR A 435 3.72 -12.06 12.58
C THR A 435 3.65 -10.54 12.46
N PRO A 436 3.31 -9.79 13.52
CA PRO A 436 3.40 -8.33 13.51
C PRO A 436 4.77 -7.83 13.05
N HIS A 437 5.85 -8.39 13.59
CA HIS A 437 7.22 -8.03 13.22
C HIS A 437 7.53 -8.25 11.74
N VAL A 438 7.15 -9.40 11.20
CA VAL A 438 7.37 -9.73 9.79
C VAL A 438 6.49 -8.88 8.87
N LEU A 439 5.25 -8.60 9.27
CA LEU A 439 4.39 -7.71 8.51
C LEU A 439 4.99 -6.30 8.42
N GLY A 440 5.54 -5.79 9.52
CA GLY A 440 6.26 -4.51 9.54
C GLY A 440 7.41 -4.48 8.52
N GLN A 441 8.23 -5.53 8.47
CA GLN A 441 9.31 -5.65 7.48
C GLN A 441 8.77 -5.63 6.05
N LEU A 442 7.71 -6.38 5.78
CA LEU A 442 7.12 -6.50 4.44
C LEU A 442 6.58 -5.16 3.93
N LEU A 443 5.83 -4.44 4.78
CA LEU A 443 5.24 -3.16 4.39
C LEU A 443 6.31 -2.09 4.19
N ALA A 444 7.30 -1.99 5.09
CA ALA A 444 8.42 -1.07 4.93
C ALA A 444 9.26 -1.37 3.68
N LEU A 445 9.44 -2.66 3.33
CA LEU A 445 10.08 -3.04 2.07
C LEU A 445 9.35 -2.43 0.86
N TYR A 446 8.01 -2.54 0.78
CA TYR A 446 7.25 -1.97 -0.34
C TYR A 446 7.27 -0.44 -0.37
N GLU A 447 7.28 0.22 0.79
CA GLU A 447 7.47 1.67 0.86
C GLU A 447 8.84 2.06 0.27
N HIS A 448 9.90 1.36 0.64
CA HIS A 448 11.24 1.62 0.10
C HIS A 448 11.38 1.27 -1.39
N VAL A 449 10.74 0.21 -1.89
CA VAL A 449 10.67 -0.11 -3.33
C VAL A 449 10.04 1.05 -4.11
N THR A 450 8.96 1.62 -3.57
CA THR A 450 8.29 2.78 -4.14
C THR A 450 9.21 4.00 -4.18
N VAL A 451 9.91 4.27 -3.08
CA VAL A 451 10.88 5.37 -2.97
C VAL A 451 12.06 5.18 -3.94
N VAL A 452 12.62 3.96 -4.02
CA VAL A 452 13.74 3.66 -4.95
C VAL A 452 13.35 3.92 -6.39
N SER A 453 12.23 3.37 -6.85
CA SER A 453 11.77 3.56 -8.23
C SER A 453 11.45 5.04 -8.52
N GLY A 454 10.82 5.75 -7.58
CA GLY A 454 10.57 7.19 -7.69
C GLY A 454 11.85 8.03 -7.77
N PHE A 455 12.86 7.71 -6.97
CA PHE A 455 14.16 8.38 -7.01
C PHE A 455 14.93 8.11 -8.31
N ILE A 456 14.79 6.91 -8.89
CA ILE A 456 15.40 6.58 -10.21
C ILE A 456 14.67 7.32 -11.33
N TRP A 457 13.34 7.37 -11.32
CA TRP A 457 12.54 8.14 -12.30
C TRP A 457 12.63 9.65 -12.09
N ASP A 458 13.22 10.07 -10.96
CA ASP A 458 13.35 11.46 -10.54
C ASP A 458 12.02 12.16 -10.35
N VAL A 459 11.00 11.44 -9.84
CA VAL A 459 9.68 11.98 -9.49
C VAL A 459 9.57 12.28 -8.01
N ASN A 460 8.65 13.18 -7.62
CA ASN A 460 8.30 13.40 -6.22
C ASN A 460 7.31 12.33 -5.75
N SER A 461 7.79 11.35 -4.98
CA SER A 461 6.96 10.25 -4.47
C SER A 461 6.11 10.62 -3.25
N PHE A 462 6.11 11.88 -2.80
CA PHE A 462 5.54 12.28 -1.50
C PHE A 462 4.40 13.28 -1.59
N ASP A 463 4.10 13.81 -2.78
CA ASP A 463 2.95 14.65 -3.08
C ASP A 463 1.85 13.89 -3.87
N GLN A 464 0.69 14.53 -4.11
CA GLN A 464 -0.45 13.95 -4.83
C GLN A 464 -1.30 15.00 -5.57
N TRP A 465 -0.69 15.94 -6.26
CA TRP A 465 -1.39 17.02 -6.99
C TRP A 465 -2.43 16.53 -7.99
N GLY A 466 -2.28 15.31 -8.53
CA GLY A 466 -3.19 14.72 -9.51
C GLY A 466 -4.62 14.49 -9.00
N VAL A 467 -4.85 14.46 -7.67
CA VAL A 467 -6.20 14.26 -7.10
C VAL A 467 -6.92 15.58 -6.81
N GLU A 468 -6.27 16.75 -6.93
CA GLU A 468 -6.84 18.03 -6.52
C GLU A 468 -7.93 18.52 -7.49
N LEU A 469 -7.74 18.35 -8.80
CA LEU A 469 -8.72 18.79 -9.80
C LEU A 469 -10.09 18.13 -9.59
N GLY A 470 -10.10 16.81 -9.29
CA GLY A 470 -11.34 16.07 -9.02
C GLY A 470 -12.10 16.63 -7.83
N LYS A 471 -11.40 17.02 -6.74
CA LYS A 471 -12.02 17.63 -5.55
C LYS A 471 -12.66 18.97 -5.86
N VAL A 472 -11.97 19.85 -6.62
CA VAL A 472 -12.51 21.14 -7.06
C VAL A 472 -13.79 20.95 -7.89
N MET A 473 -13.78 19.99 -8.82
CA MET A 473 -14.96 19.68 -9.63
C MET A 473 -16.09 19.09 -8.80
N ALA A 474 -15.81 18.20 -7.84
CA ALA A 474 -16.80 17.62 -6.96
C ALA A 474 -17.51 18.69 -6.10
N LEU A 475 -16.77 19.65 -5.55
CA LEU A 475 -17.36 20.78 -4.80
C LEU A 475 -18.28 21.63 -5.69
N ARG A 476 -17.89 21.87 -6.95
CA ARG A 476 -18.73 22.60 -7.92
C ARG A 476 -20.03 21.85 -8.22
N PHE A 477 -19.95 20.54 -8.46
CA PHE A 477 -21.15 19.71 -8.69
C PHE A 477 -22.05 19.63 -7.44
N SER A 478 -21.46 19.54 -6.24
CA SER A 478 -22.21 19.56 -4.97
C SER A 478 -22.99 20.85 -4.79
N ALA A 479 -22.41 22.02 -5.10
CA ALA A 479 -23.10 23.32 -5.05
C ALA A 479 -24.24 23.40 -6.05
N MET A 480 -24.08 22.82 -7.25
CA MET A 480 -25.16 22.73 -8.24
C MET A 480 -26.31 21.85 -7.76
N LEU A 481 -26.01 20.67 -7.19
CA LEU A 481 -27.03 19.76 -6.63
C LEU A 481 -27.75 20.38 -5.43
N ALA A 482 -27.09 21.25 -4.67
CA ALA A 482 -27.70 22.03 -3.59
C ALA A 482 -28.53 23.24 -4.08
N GLY A 483 -28.52 23.53 -5.40
CA GLY A 483 -29.21 24.70 -5.96
C GLY A 483 -28.48 26.03 -5.71
N GLU A 484 -27.25 26.00 -5.25
CA GLU A 484 -26.43 27.17 -4.90
C GLU A 484 -25.75 27.82 -6.11
N SER A 485 -25.62 27.06 -7.22
CA SER A 485 -24.98 27.54 -8.45
C SER A 485 -25.65 26.94 -9.71
N SER A 486 -25.52 27.67 -10.84
CA SER A 486 -26.06 27.26 -12.13
C SER A 486 -25.13 26.25 -12.82
N PRO A 487 -25.65 25.28 -13.62
CA PRO A 487 -24.88 24.31 -14.37
C PRO A 487 -24.21 24.89 -15.64
N ALA A 488 -23.68 26.13 -15.58
CA ALA A 488 -22.94 26.74 -16.66
C ALA A 488 -21.61 26.00 -16.91
N ASP A 489 -21.22 25.87 -18.19
CA ASP A 489 -19.95 25.27 -18.64
C ASP A 489 -19.79 23.77 -18.37
N LEU A 490 -20.89 23.02 -18.27
CA LEU A 490 -20.86 21.56 -18.24
C LEU A 490 -21.00 20.96 -19.64
N SER A 491 -20.58 19.72 -19.81
CA SER A 491 -20.99 18.94 -20.98
C SER A 491 -22.51 18.72 -20.96
N ALA A 492 -23.15 18.65 -22.13
CA ALA A 492 -24.60 18.49 -22.22
C ALA A 492 -25.10 17.29 -21.40
N THR A 493 -24.41 16.15 -21.49
CA THR A 493 -24.75 14.92 -20.73
C THR A 493 -24.64 15.07 -19.22
N ALA A 494 -23.69 15.85 -18.73
CA ALA A 494 -23.56 16.13 -17.29
C ALA A 494 -24.69 17.06 -16.80
N ALA A 495 -25.07 18.05 -17.61
CA ALA A 495 -26.19 18.94 -17.31
C ALA A 495 -27.53 18.20 -17.29
N ASP A 496 -27.78 17.29 -18.27
CA ASP A 496 -28.95 16.46 -18.34
C ASP A 496 -29.07 15.56 -17.10
N LEU A 497 -28.00 14.87 -16.72
CA LEU A 497 -27.96 14.01 -15.53
C LEU A 497 -28.20 14.77 -14.23
N LEU A 498 -27.61 15.97 -14.09
CA LEU A 498 -27.88 16.83 -12.93
C LEU A 498 -29.35 17.23 -12.85
N SER A 499 -29.98 17.60 -13.99
CA SER A 499 -31.38 17.93 -14.06
C SER A 499 -32.26 16.75 -13.63
N GLU A 500 -31.95 15.55 -14.08
CA GLU A 500 -32.68 14.32 -13.71
C GLU A 500 -32.58 14.07 -12.20
N ILE A 501 -31.36 14.14 -11.60
CA ILE A 501 -31.16 13.95 -10.16
C ILE A 501 -31.93 14.99 -9.34
N MET A 502 -31.94 16.27 -9.78
CA MET A 502 -32.64 17.35 -9.09
C MET A 502 -34.17 17.24 -9.17
N THR A 503 -34.69 16.59 -10.23
CA THR A 503 -36.14 16.36 -10.40
C THR A 503 -36.62 15.11 -9.65
N ASP A 504 -35.78 14.07 -9.53
CA ASP A 504 -36.15 12.80 -8.91
C ASP A 504 -35.89 12.74 -7.39
N THR A 505 -35.27 13.75 -6.81
CA THR A 505 -35.08 13.78 -5.36
C THR A 505 -36.42 14.15 -4.70
N PRO A 506 -37.14 13.24 -4.00
CA PRO A 506 -38.32 13.60 -3.23
C PRO A 506 -37.87 14.66 -2.20
N ASN A 507 -38.62 15.77 -2.10
CA ASN A 507 -38.46 16.71 -0.98
C ASN A 507 -38.48 15.90 0.31
N ALA A 508 -37.31 15.72 0.93
CA ALA A 508 -37.19 15.17 2.26
C ALA A 508 -37.84 16.17 3.22
N GLY A 509 -39.11 15.90 3.54
CA GLY A 509 -39.88 16.60 4.56
C GLY A 509 -39.43 16.19 5.97
#